data_de7b3c3721151feb0119d4f03a8d6a8c
#
_entry.id   de7b3c3721151feb0119d4f03a8d6a8c
#
_cell.length_a   1.000
_cell.length_b   1.000
_cell.length_c   1.000
_cell.angle_alpha   90.00
_cell.angle_beta   90.00
_cell.angle_gamma   90.00
#
_symmetry.space_group_name_H-M   'P 1'
#
loop_
_entity.id
_entity.type
_entity.pdbx_description
1 polymer ?
#
loop_
_entity_poly.entity_id
_entity_poly.type
_entity_poly.pdbx_seq_one_letter_code
_entity_poly.pdbx_strand_id
1 'polypeptide(L)'
;SSVFWNRQGLGIGVMGGINIAMYDLLGKKLKLPVYQLLGGLNKNKIRIYASNGLFEKSENLIKDARKAFSLGFKVYKMRVIDPSTVIDLVKAFKNEFKDSMDLIVDAVQGSTANPWATKVSLNLARELEKYNILFFEEPCRVENIDGYKEIKNSTTTNIAGAESIPTARAFKPYLEASVFDILQFDIATSGFTEGRRICDLAYIYNKPVAIHSWGSAISIM
;
A
#
# COMPACT_ATOMS: atom_id res chain seq x y z
N SER A 1 16.69 11.64 -23.03
CA SER A 1 15.59 10.82 -22.53
C SER A 1 15.89 10.34 -21.13
N SER A 2 14.97 10.60 -20.20
CA SER A 2 15.10 10.26 -18.79
C SER A 2 15.13 8.76 -18.51
N VAL A 3 14.63 7.93 -19.43
CA VAL A 3 14.56 6.46 -19.30
C VAL A 3 15.94 5.83 -19.08
N PHE A 4 16.98 6.43 -19.61
CA PHE A 4 18.34 5.89 -19.48
C PHE A 4 18.90 6.04 -18.04
N TRP A 5 18.63 7.17 -17.38
CA TRP A 5 19.21 7.52 -16.08
C TRP A 5 18.25 7.42 -14.91
N ASN A 6 16.93 7.53 -15.15
CA ASN A 6 15.90 7.69 -14.11
C ASN A 6 14.82 6.62 -14.21
N ARG A 7 15.21 5.34 -14.09
CA ARG A 7 14.23 4.22 -14.12
C ARG A 7 13.54 4.01 -12.78
N GLN A 8 14.19 4.43 -11.70
CA GLN A 8 13.74 4.26 -10.31
C GLN A 8 14.24 5.42 -9.46
N GLY A 9 13.75 5.50 -8.23
CA GLY A 9 14.22 6.44 -7.23
C GLY A 9 13.79 7.88 -7.48
N LEU A 10 14.58 8.83 -7.00
CA LEU A 10 14.23 10.25 -6.91
C LEU A 10 13.86 10.87 -8.26
N GLY A 11 14.58 10.52 -9.32
CA GLY A 11 14.31 11.08 -10.66
C GLY A 11 12.92 10.77 -11.19
N ILE A 12 12.43 9.54 -11.00
CA ILE A 12 11.05 9.17 -11.35
C ILE A 12 10.04 9.91 -10.46
N GLY A 13 10.32 10.05 -9.17
CA GLY A 13 9.44 10.81 -8.26
C GLY A 13 9.28 12.27 -8.70
N VAL A 14 10.36 12.93 -9.10
CA VAL A 14 10.31 14.30 -9.67
C VAL A 14 9.46 14.34 -10.93
N MET A 15 9.60 13.35 -11.82
CA MET A 15 8.78 13.25 -13.03
C MET A 15 7.30 13.01 -12.71
N GLY A 16 7.01 12.20 -11.68
CA GLY A 16 5.65 12.02 -11.17
C GLY A 16 5.02 13.32 -10.70
N GLY A 17 5.74 14.10 -9.90
CA GLY A 17 5.29 15.42 -9.45
C GLY A 17 5.04 16.40 -10.60
N ILE A 18 5.93 16.46 -11.60
CA ILE A 18 5.73 17.27 -12.82
C ILE A 18 4.48 16.79 -13.58
N ASN A 19 4.30 15.48 -13.72
CA ASN A 19 3.15 14.91 -14.40
C ASN A 19 1.83 15.31 -13.70
N ILE A 20 1.78 15.26 -12.38
CA ILE A 20 0.63 15.71 -11.59
C ILE A 20 0.34 17.20 -11.85
N ALA A 21 1.37 18.03 -11.80
CA ALA A 21 1.23 19.47 -12.06
C ALA A 21 0.72 19.76 -13.48
N MET A 22 1.15 18.99 -14.47
CA MET A 22 0.65 19.13 -15.86
C MET A 22 -0.83 18.75 -15.97
N TYR A 23 -1.29 17.69 -15.31
CA TYR A 23 -2.72 17.32 -15.25
C TYR A 23 -3.55 18.39 -14.53
N ASP A 24 -3.07 18.94 -13.42
CA ASP A 24 -3.71 20.04 -12.70
C ASP A 24 -3.85 21.29 -13.58
N LEU A 25 -2.77 21.68 -14.26
CA LEU A 25 -2.77 22.81 -15.19
C LEU A 25 -3.78 22.60 -16.33
N LEU A 26 -3.78 21.42 -16.94
CA LEU A 26 -4.70 21.09 -18.03
C LEU A 26 -6.16 21.09 -17.54
N GLY A 27 -6.43 20.50 -16.38
CA GLY A 27 -7.75 20.50 -15.75
C GLY A 27 -8.26 21.91 -15.50
N LYS A 28 -7.42 22.79 -14.93
CA LYS A 28 -7.74 24.21 -14.72
C LYS A 28 -8.02 24.96 -16.02
N LYS A 29 -7.20 24.74 -17.04
CA LYS A 29 -7.37 25.35 -18.38
C LYS A 29 -8.69 24.92 -19.02
N LEU A 30 -9.05 23.66 -18.93
CA LEU A 30 -10.28 23.11 -19.51
C LEU A 30 -11.50 23.25 -18.58
N LYS A 31 -11.32 23.71 -17.36
CA LYS A 31 -12.35 23.75 -16.29
C LYS A 31 -12.96 22.37 -16.01
N LEU A 32 -12.13 21.32 -16.06
CA LEU A 32 -12.50 19.95 -15.82
C LEU A 32 -11.70 19.38 -14.64
N PRO A 33 -12.30 18.60 -13.74
CA PRO A 33 -11.56 17.87 -12.72
C PRO A 33 -10.69 16.79 -13.38
N VAL A 34 -9.55 16.47 -12.73
CA VAL A 34 -8.55 15.54 -13.29
C VAL A 34 -9.15 14.17 -13.61
N TYR A 35 -10.10 13.67 -12.81
CA TYR A 35 -10.70 12.36 -13.09
C TYR A 35 -11.41 12.31 -14.46
N GLN A 36 -11.94 13.42 -14.96
CA GLN A 36 -12.53 13.48 -16.31
C GLN A 36 -11.46 13.37 -17.40
N LEU A 37 -10.27 13.91 -17.16
CA LEU A 37 -9.13 13.75 -18.07
C LEU A 37 -8.59 12.30 -18.08
N LEU A 38 -8.89 11.54 -17.02
CA LEU A 38 -8.50 10.13 -16.88
C LEU A 38 -9.56 9.13 -17.37
N GLY A 39 -10.66 9.61 -17.95
CA GLY A 39 -11.71 8.76 -18.52
C GLY A 39 -13.06 8.82 -17.81
N GLY A 40 -13.21 9.71 -16.84
CA GLY A 40 -14.48 9.96 -16.16
C GLY A 40 -14.63 9.27 -14.81
N LEU A 41 -15.79 9.47 -14.19
CA LEU A 41 -16.12 8.96 -12.87
C LEU A 41 -16.72 7.56 -12.97
N ASN A 42 -16.02 6.56 -12.47
CA ASN A 42 -16.56 5.20 -12.37
C ASN A 42 -17.31 4.96 -11.05
N LYS A 43 -16.79 5.51 -9.95
CA LYS A 43 -17.40 5.43 -8.61
C LYS A 43 -17.39 6.80 -7.94
N ASN A 44 -18.49 7.18 -7.33
CA ASN A 44 -18.60 8.44 -6.58
C ASN A 44 -18.07 8.35 -5.13
N LYS A 45 -17.77 7.14 -4.65
CA LYS A 45 -17.18 6.86 -3.34
C LYS A 45 -16.20 5.70 -3.46
N ILE A 46 -15.08 5.80 -2.77
CA ILE A 46 -14.10 4.73 -2.61
C ILE A 46 -13.93 4.41 -1.12
N ARG A 47 -13.62 3.16 -0.83
CA ARG A 47 -13.28 2.74 0.54
C ARG A 47 -11.89 3.24 0.87
N ILE A 48 -11.73 3.86 2.03
CA ILE A 48 -10.44 4.34 2.54
C ILE A 48 -10.17 3.72 3.90
N TYR A 49 -8.91 3.70 4.32
CA TYR A 49 -8.49 3.28 5.64
C TYR A 49 -7.70 4.37 6.36
N ALA A 50 -7.78 4.39 7.68
CA ALA A 50 -6.91 5.22 8.51
C ALA A 50 -5.53 4.55 8.59
N SER A 51 -4.49 5.24 8.08
CA SER A 51 -3.11 4.77 8.13
C SER A 51 -2.33 5.52 9.19
N ASN A 52 -1.99 4.82 10.28
CA ASN A 52 -1.20 5.38 11.37
C ASN A 52 -0.48 4.25 12.13
N GLY A 53 -0.25 4.42 13.40
CA GLY A 53 -0.04 3.31 14.31
C GLY A 53 1.34 2.69 14.31
N LEU A 54 2.41 3.48 14.23
CA LEU A 54 3.73 2.99 14.61
C LEU A 54 3.85 3.01 16.14
N PHE A 55 3.21 2.04 16.80
CA PHE A 55 3.16 1.94 18.25
C PHE A 55 3.75 0.61 18.72
N GLU A 56 4.57 0.67 19.76
CA GLU A 56 5.11 -0.52 20.44
C GLU A 56 4.16 -1.04 21.53
N LYS A 57 3.31 -0.15 22.08
CA LYS A 57 2.38 -0.47 23.17
C LYS A 57 0.95 -0.50 22.68
N SER A 58 0.24 -1.56 23.08
CA SER A 58 -1.16 -1.76 22.70
C SER A 58 -2.10 -0.63 23.16
N GLU A 59 -1.84 -0.01 24.32
CA GLU A 59 -2.67 1.10 24.82
C GLU A 59 -2.66 2.29 23.84
N ASN A 60 -1.48 2.62 23.30
CA ASN A 60 -1.33 3.73 22.35
C ASN A 60 -1.98 3.40 21.00
N LEU A 61 -1.81 2.16 20.52
CA LEU A 61 -2.49 1.68 19.31
C LEU A 61 -4.01 1.78 19.46
N ILE A 62 -4.56 1.27 20.54
CA ILE A 62 -6.01 1.26 20.77
C ILE A 62 -6.56 2.67 20.91
N LYS A 63 -5.86 3.55 21.64
CA LYS A 63 -6.24 4.97 21.75
C LYS A 63 -6.34 5.65 20.39
N ASP A 64 -5.37 5.45 19.53
CA ASP A 64 -5.35 6.03 18.19
C ASP A 64 -6.42 5.41 17.28
N ALA A 65 -6.55 4.08 17.28
CA ALA A 65 -7.58 3.39 16.52
C ALA A 65 -9.01 3.78 16.94
N ARG A 66 -9.28 4.00 18.23
CA ARG A 66 -10.57 4.53 18.71
C ARG A 66 -10.86 5.91 18.14
N LYS A 67 -9.84 6.78 18.02
CA LYS A 67 -9.99 8.09 17.37
C LYS A 67 -10.37 7.92 15.90
N ALA A 68 -9.68 7.04 15.17
CA ALA A 68 -10.03 6.76 13.78
C ALA A 68 -11.46 6.20 13.67
N PHE A 69 -11.84 5.28 14.54
CA PHE A 69 -13.19 4.72 14.57
C PHE A 69 -14.28 5.76 14.84
N SER A 70 -14.03 6.70 15.76
CA SER A 70 -14.96 7.80 16.05
C SER A 70 -15.14 8.78 14.89
N LEU A 71 -14.16 8.86 13.99
CA LEU A 71 -14.23 9.63 12.75
C LEU A 71 -14.93 8.86 11.60
N GLY A 72 -15.40 7.64 11.86
CA GLY A 72 -16.16 6.84 10.91
C GLY A 72 -15.34 5.85 10.08
N PHE A 73 -14.01 5.76 10.27
CA PHE A 73 -13.19 4.77 9.59
C PHE A 73 -13.58 3.35 10.03
N LYS A 74 -13.65 2.45 9.05
CA LYS A 74 -13.97 1.02 9.24
C LYS A 74 -12.79 0.11 8.98
N VAL A 75 -11.66 0.68 8.60
CA VAL A 75 -10.41 -0.03 8.38
C VAL A 75 -9.27 0.79 8.98
N TYR A 76 -8.40 0.11 9.70
CA TYR A 76 -7.22 0.71 10.31
C TYR A 76 -5.96 -0.03 9.85
N LYS A 77 -4.93 0.70 9.45
CA LYS A 77 -3.59 0.17 9.15
C LYS A 77 -2.65 0.51 10.28
N MET A 78 -2.13 -0.50 10.96
CA MET A 78 -1.04 -0.35 11.91
C MET A 78 0.30 -0.69 11.24
N ARG A 79 1.33 0.07 11.57
CA ARG A 79 2.71 -0.18 11.16
C ARG A 79 3.50 -0.78 12.30
N VAL A 80 4.38 -1.73 11.99
CA VAL A 80 5.18 -2.45 12.99
C VAL A 80 6.64 -2.54 12.55
N ILE A 81 7.56 -2.36 13.49
CA ILE A 81 9.01 -2.48 13.24
C ILE A 81 9.56 -3.72 13.95
N ASP A 82 9.13 -3.97 15.18
CA ASP A 82 9.57 -5.13 15.95
C ASP A 82 8.64 -6.32 15.68
N PRO A 83 9.13 -7.40 15.04
CA PRO A 83 8.32 -8.58 14.76
C PRO A 83 7.78 -9.26 16.01
N SER A 84 8.43 -9.12 17.16
CA SER A 84 8.02 -9.76 18.41
C SER A 84 6.74 -9.17 19.00
N THR A 85 6.40 -7.94 18.69
CA THR A 85 5.21 -7.23 19.22
C THR A 85 3.97 -7.41 18.36
N VAL A 86 4.10 -7.84 17.11
CA VAL A 86 3.02 -7.83 16.10
C VAL A 86 1.77 -8.54 16.59
N ILE A 87 1.94 -9.78 17.07
CA ILE A 87 0.79 -10.63 17.44
C ILE A 87 0.04 -10.08 18.65
N ASP A 88 0.74 -9.53 19.62
CA ASP A 88 0.10 -8.94 20.81
C ASP A 88 -0.65 -7.66 20.47
N LEU A 89 -0.12 -6.84 19.58
CA LEU A 89 -0.82 -5.66 19.04
C LEU A 89 -2.08 -6.06 18.27
N VAL A 90 -1.99 -7.09 17.41
CA VAL A 90 -3.14 -7.64 16.66
C VAL A 90 -4.22 -8.18 17.60
N LYS A 91 -3.83 -8.97 18.61
CA LYS A 91 -4.76 -9.48 19.64
C LYS A 91 -5.48 -8.33 20.36
N ALA A 92 -4.73 -7.32 20.80
CA ALA A 92 -5.32 -6.17 21.47
C ALA A 92 -6.34 -5.45 20.58
N PHE A 93 -5.99 -5.22 19.31
CA PHE A 93 -6.89 -4.60 18.34
C PHE A 93 -8.16 -5.44 18.11
N LYS A 94 -8.02 -6.74 17.86
CA LYS A 94 -9.15 -7.64 17.61
C LYS A 94 -10.05 -7.83 18.84
N ASN A 95 -9.49 -7.83 20.04
CA ASN A 95 -10.27 -7.85 21.26
C ASN A 95 -11.12 -6.59 21.43
N GLU A 96 -10.58 -5.43 21.08
CA GLU A 96 -11.28 -4.14 21.18
C GLU A 96 -12.37 -3.97 20.13
N PHE A 97 -12.02 -4.18 18.85
CA PHE A 97 -12.91 -3.82 17.75
C PHE A 97 -13.70 -5.01 17.18
N LYS A 98 -13.27 -6.23 17.42
CA LYS A 98 -13.89 -7.46 16.87
C LYS A 98 -14.15 -7.30 15.35
N ASP A 99 -15.39 -7.41 14.91
CA ASP A 99 -15.81 -7.28 13.52
C ASP A 99 -16.24 -5.85 13.13
N SER A 100 -16.17 -4.89 14.06
CA SER A 100 -16.61 -3.51 13.81
C SER A 100 -15.60 -2.67 13.02
N MET A 101 -14.32 -3.11 13.01
CA MET A 101 -13.23 -2.45 12.30
C MET A 101 -12.21 -3.48 11.80
N ASP A 102 -11.93 -3.45 10.51
CA ASP A 102 -10.92 -4.30 9.88
C ASP A 102 -9.50 -3.80 10.19
N LEU A 103 -8.55 -4.73 10.19
CA LEU A 103 -7.14 -4.44 10.45
C LEU A 103 -6.27 -4.77 9.23
N ILE A 104 -5.34 -3.88 8.94
CA ILE A 104 -4.20 -4.07 8.05
C ILE A 104 -2.94 -4.04 8.91
N VAL A 105 -2.00 -4.93 8.62
CA VAL A 105 -0.68 -4.96 9.27
C VAL A 105 0.39 -4.63 8.23
N ASP A 106 1.13 -3.56 8.47
CA ASP A 106 2.21 -3.10 7.63
C ASP A 106 3.55 -3.33 8.33
N ALA A 107 4.35 -4.22 7.77
CA ALA A 107 5.66 -4.59 8.31
C ALA A 107 6.75 -3.57 7.99
N VAL A 108 6.52 -2.65 7.04
CA VAL A 108 7.47 -1.59 6.64
C VAL A 108 8.84 -2.15 6.20
N GLN A 109 8.89 -3.39 5.69
CA GLN A 109 10.17 -4.00 5.30
C GLN A 109 10.58 -3.70 3.87
N GLY A 110 9.66 -3.13 3.05
CA GLY A 110 9.89 -2.89 1.63
C GLY A 110 11.10 -2.02 1.32
N SER A 111 11.36 -1.01 2.14
CA SER A 111 12.43 -0.02 1.93
C SER A 111 13.40 0.13 3.11
N THR A 112 13.29 -0.69 4.16
CA THR A 112 14.18 -0.61 5.33
C THR A 112 15.61 -1.08 5.02
N ALA A 113 16.61 -0.46 5.64
CA ALA A 113 18.01 -0.84 5.46
C ALA A 113 18.34 -2.24 6.02
N ASN A 114 17.73 -2.61 7.14
CA ASN A 114 17.91 -3.88 7.83
C ASN A 114 16.58 -4.64 7.89
N PRO A 115 16.15 -5.30 6.81
CA PRO A 115 14.88 -5.99 6.76
C PRO A 115 14.90 -7.25 7.65
N TRP A 116 13.72 -7.68 8.07
CA TRP A 116 13.54 -8.97 8.69
C TRP A 116 14.01 -10.10 7.77
N ALA A 117 14.52 -11.17 8.35
CA ALA A 117 14.73 -12.39 7.58
C ALA A 117 13.39 -12.90 7.04
N THR A 118 13.35 -13.39 5.81
CA THR A 118 12.13 -13.91 5.16
C THR A 118 11.38 -14.93 6.03
N LYS A 119 12.12 -15.79 6.76
CA LYS A 119 11.54 -16.75 7.69
C LYS A 119 10.73 -16.09 8.83
N VAL A 120 11.14 -14.93 9.31
CA VAL A 120 10.40 -14.18 10.35
C VAL A 120 9.06 -13.74 9.79
N SER A 121 9.07 -13.10 8.63
CA SER A 121 7.87 -12.63 7.94
C SER A 121 6.93 -13.78 7.56
N LEU A 122 7.48 -14.92 7.13
CA LEU A 122 6.72 -16.13 6.82
C LEU A 122 5.99 -16.67 8.06
N ASN A 123 6.68 -16.76 9.20
CA ASN A 123 6.06 -17.21 10.43
C ASN A 123 4.96 -16.25 10.89
N LEU A 124 5.21 -14.94 10.80
CA LEU A 124 4.20 -13.94 11.12
C LEU A 124 2.99 -14.01 10.18
N ALA A 125 3.19 -14.18 8.87
CA ALA A 125 2.09 -14.31 7.91
C ALA A 125 1.17 -15.49 8.27
N ARG A 126 1.73 -16.63 8.67
CA ARG A 126 0.96 -17.80 9.15
C ARG A 126 0.22 -17.54 10.46
N GLU A 127 0.85 -16.84 11.41
CA GLU A 127 0.18 -16.49 12.67
C GLU A 127 -0.96 -15.48 12.44
N LEU A 128 -0.79 -14.54 11.52
CA LEU A 128 -1.79 -13.53 11.18
C LEU A 128 -3.07 -14.12 10.54
N GLU A 129 -3.00 -15.30 9.93
CA GLU A 129 -4.20 -16.00 9.41
C GLU A 129 -5.29 -16.19 10.48
N LYS A 130 -4.88 -16.41 11.73
CA LYS A 130 -5.80 -16.66 12.86
C LYS A 130 -6.67 -15.44 13.20
N TYR A 131 -6.29 -14.26 12.70
CA TYR A 131 -6.92 -12.99 13.08
C TYR A 131 -7.73 -12.34 11.97
N ASN A 132 -7.83 -12.98 10.79
CA ASN A 132 -8.59 -12.47 9.66
C ASN A 132 -8.29 -10.98 9.39
N ILE A 133 -7.04 -10.63 9.16
CA ILE A 133 -6.62 -9.30 8.74
C ILE A 133 -6.88 -9.12 7.24
N LEU A 134 -7.08 -7.88 6.77
CA LEU A 134 -7.34 -7.63 5.34
C LEU A 134 -6.14 -7.99 4.47
N PHE A 135 -4.94 -7.56 4.88
CA PHE A 135 -3.69 -7.92 4.22
C PHE A 135 -2.48 -7.63 5.12
N PHE A 136 -1.38 -8.29 4.79
CA PHE A 136 -0.06 -8.07 5.35
C PHE A 136 0.80 -7.33 4.32
N GLU A 137 1.18 -6.10 4.66
CA GLU A 137 1.85 -5.16 3.76
C GLU A 137 3.36 -5.22 3.97
N GLU A 138 4.08 -5.20 2.87
CA GLU A 138 5.55 -5.14 2.78
C GLU A 138 6.32 -6.04 3.77
N PRO A 139 6.05 -7.36 3.78
CA PRO A 139 6.68 -8.28 4.74
C PRO A 139 8.17 -8.53 4.49
N CYS A 140 8.73 -8.12 3.35
CA CYS A 140 10.15 -8.20 3.03
C CYS A 140 10.57 -7.08 2.07
N ARG A 141 11.87 -6.99 1.78
CA ARG A 141 12.37 -6.00 0.83
C ARG A 141 11.68 -6.14 -0.52
N VAL A 142 11.35 -5.00 -1.12
CA VAL A 142 10.60 -4.97 -2.37
C VAL A 142 11.33 -5.73 -3.49
N GLU A 143 12.66 -5.67 -3.55
CA GLU A 143 13.45 -6.37 -4.56
C GLU A 143 13.51 -7.90 -4.37
N ASN A 144 13.10 -8.40 -3.20
CA ASN A 144 13.14 -9.83 -2.87
C ASN A 144 11.90 -10.58 -3.36
N ILE A 145 11.75 -10.69 -4.68
CA ILE A 145 10.60 -11.36 -5.34
C ILE A 145 10.45 -12.81 -4.85
N ASP A 146 11.55 -13.53 -4.67
CA ASP A 146 11.51 -14.92 -4.20
C ASP A 146 11.02 -15.01 -2.76
N GLY A 147 11.44 -14.08 -1.90
CA GLY A 147 10.93 -13.99 -0.53
C GLY A 147 9.43 -13.70 -0.46
N TYR A 148 8.93 -12.78 -1.29
CA TYR A 148 7.49 -12.55 -1.42
C TYR A 148 6.74 -13.80 -1.89
N LYS A 149 7.29 -14.52 -2.86
CA LYS A 149 6.71 -15.75 -3.37
C LYS A 149 6.64 -16.85 -2.31
N GLU A 150 7.71 -17.00 -1.52
CA GLU A 150 7.77 -17.95 -0.41
C GLU A 150 6.73 -17.60 0.65
N ILE A 151 6.64 -16.33 1.08
CA ILE A 151 5.66 -15.87 2.07
C ILE A 151 4.24 -16.11 1.55
N LYS A 152 3.93 -15.64 0.34
CA LYS A 152 2.60 -15.77 -0.24
C LYS A 152 2.14 -17.23 -0.34
N ASN A 153 3.02 -18.12 -0.78
CA ASN A 153 2.68 -19.55 -0.91
C ASN A 153 2.52 -20.26 0.46
N SER A 154 2.91 -19.61 1.55
CA SER A 154 2.87 -20.19 2.89
C SER A 154 1.67 -19.75 3.73
N THR A 155 0.85 -18.83 3.21
CA THR A 155 -0.27 -18.22 3.96
C THR A 155 -1.47 -17.96 3.05
N THR A 156 -2.67 -17.96 3.65
CA THR A 156 -3.91 -17.49 3.03
C THR A 156 -4.14 -16.00 3.24
N THR A 157 -3.35 -15.35 4.11
CA THR A 157 -3.39 -13.91 4.29
C THR A 157 -2.96 -13.20 3.01
N ASN A 158 -3.77 -12.24 2.55
CA ASN A 158 -3.41 -11.44 1.38
C ASN A 158 -2.08 -10.69 1.60
N ILE A 159 -1.21 -10.72 0.61
CA ILE A 159 0.05 -9.98 0.62
C ILE A 159 -0.09 -8.73 -0.24
N ALA A 160 0.27 -7.59 0.33
CA ALA A 160 0.25 -6.31 -0.35
C ALA A 160 1.62 -5.63 -0.32
N GLY A 161 1.83 -4.66 -1.21
CA GLY A 161 3.07 -3.88 -1.23
C GLY A 161 3.31 -3.17 -2.54
N ALA A 162 4.57 -2.76 -2.71
CA ALA A 162 5.07 -2.08 -3.91
C ALA A 162 4.82 -0.56 -3.93
N GLU A 163 4.70 0.09 -2.78
CA GLU A 163 4.59 1.55 -2.70
C GLU A 163 5.80 2.27 -3.32
N SER A 164 6.96 1.65 -3.28
CA SER A 164 8.22 2.17 -3.85
C SER A 164 8.42 1.85 -5.33
N ILE A 165 7.50 1.13 -6.00
CA ILE A 165 7.58 0.79 -7.42
C ILE A 165 6.82 1.83 -8.25
N PRO A 166 7.52 2.71 -9.00
CA PRO A 166 6.88 3.90 -9.55
C PRO A 166 6.32 3.73 -10.97
N THR A 167 6.61 2.64 -11.69
CA THR A 167 6.23 2.51 -13.10
C THR A 167 5.60 1.17 -13.42
N ALA A 168 4.70 1.15 -14.39
CA ALA A 168 4.06 -0.07 -14.90
C ALA A 168 5.09 -1.12 -15.37
N ARG A 169 6.18 -0.66 -16.00
CA ARG A 169 7.27 -1.56 -16.42
C ARG A 169 7.97 -2.23 -15.23
N ALA A 170 8.17 -1.48 -14.13
CA ALA A 170 8.80 -2.02 -12.93
C ALA A 170 7.88 -2.98 -12.18
N PHE A 171 6.56 -2.82 -12.29
CA PHE A 171 5.57 -3.75 -11.71
C PHE A 171 5.49 -5.09 -12.42
N LYS A 172 5.84 -5.15 -13.72
CA LYS A 172 5.66 -6.34 -14.54
C LYS A 172 6.24 -7.62 -13.93
N PRO A 173 7.50 -7.67 -13.45
CA PRO A 173 8.08 -8.88 -12.84
C PRO A 173 7.29 -9.40 -11.63
N TYR A 174 6.74 -8.51 -10.82
CA TYR A 174 5.97 -8.87 -9.62
C TYR A 174 4.59 -9.44 -9.99
N LEU A 175 3.98 -8.92 -11.05
CA LEU A 175 2.71 -9.42 -11.57
C LEU A 175 2.89 -10.80 -12.23
N GLU A 176 3.94 -10.98 -13.04
CA GLU A 176 4.28 -12.27 -13.65
C GLU A 176 4.60 -13.34 -12.60
N ALA A 177 5.30 -12.96 -11.53
CA ALA A 177 5.57 -13.84 -10.40
C ALA A 177 4.36 -14.00 -9.44
N SER A 178 3.29 -13.21 -9.64
CA SER A 178 2.06 -13.21 -8.85
C SER A 178 2.29 -13.07 -7.33
N VAL A 179 3.26 -12.27 -6.92
CA VAL A 179 3.70 -12.16 -5.51
C VAL A 179 2.82 -11.26 -4.66
N PHE A 180 2.05 -10.37 -5.26
CA PHE A 180 1.09 -9.53 -4.55
C PHE A 180 -0.35 -9.95 -4.83
N ASP A 181 -1.19 -9.91 -3.81
CA ASP A 181 -2.64 -9.99 -3.93
C ASP A 181 -3.24 -8.62 -4.16
N ILE A 182 -2.62 -7.57 -3.59
CA ILE A 182 -3.06 -6.18 -3.67
C ILE A 182 -1.86 -5.32 -4.06
N LEU A 183 -2.03 -4.45 -5.06
CA LEU A 183 -0.97 -3.53 -5.51
C LEU A 183 -1.12 -2.17 -4.82
N GLN A 184 0.00 -1.61 -4.33
CA GLN A 184 0.01 -0.38 -3.55
C GLN A 184 1.00 0.65 -4.10
N PHE A 185 0.93 0.99 -5.39
CA PHE A 185 1.77 2.06 -5.92
C PHE A 185 1.40 3.42 -5.32
N ASP A 186 2.36 4.34 -5.29
CA ASP A 186 2.16 5.71 -4.80
C ASP A 186 2.00 6.69 -5.98
N ILE A 187 0.88 7.42 -5.98
CA ILE A 187 0.57 8.38 -7.06
C ILE A 187 1.53 9.58 -7.05
N ALA A 188 2.05 9.99 -5.89
CA ALA A 188 2.98 11.11 -5.80
C ALA A 188 4.31 10.80 -6.51
N THR A 189 4.73 9.53 -6.52
CA THR A 189 5.94 9.07 -7.22
C THR A 189 5.67 8.65 -8.65
N SER A 190 4.54 8.01 -8.92
CA SER A 190 4.18 7.49 -10.26
C SER A 190 3.63 8.58 -11.19
N GLY A 191 2.94 9.57 -10.63
CA GLY A 191 2.09 10.47 -11.39
C GLY A 191 0.86 9.77 -11.97
N PHE A 192 -0.06 10.53 -12.53
CA PHE A 192 -1.32 10.00 -13.08
C PHE A 192 -1.10 9.09 -14.30
N THR A 193 -0.11 9.42 -15.15
CA THR A 193 0.13 8.64 -16.37
C THR A 193 0.61 7.23 -16.08
N GLU A 194 1.62 7.05 -15.22
CA GLU A 194 2.09 5.72 -14.84
C GLU A 194 1.10 5.03 -13.91
N GLY A 195 0.49 5.78 -12.98
CA GLY A 195 -0.54 5.24 -12.09
C GLY A 195 -1.69 4.59 -12.87
N ARG A 196 -2.18 5.25 -13.94
CA ARG A 196 -3.18 4.66 -14.82
C ARG A 196 -2.69 3.38 -15.49
N ARG A 197 -1.47 3.38 -16.03
CA ARG A 197 -0.88 2.18 -16.66
C ARG A 197 -0.75 1.02 -15.66
N ILE A 198 -0.40 1.31 -14.40
CA ILE A 198 -0.36 0.30 -13.34
C ILE A 198 -1.76 -0.25 -13.07
N CYS A 199 -2.78 0.61 -13.02
CA CYS A 199 -4.18 0.17 -12.88
C CYS A 199 -4.64 -0.70 -14.05
N ASP A 200 -4.28 -0.34 -15.28
CA ASP A 200 -4.62 -1.14 -16.48
C ASP A 200 -3.95 -2.53 -16.41
N LEU A 201 -2.69 -2.61 -15.97
CA LEU A 201 -2.01 -3.89 -15.72
C LEU A 201 -2.68 -4.67 -14.57
N ALA A 202 -3.00 -4.01 -13.47
CA ALA A 202 -3.69 -4.63 -12.34
C ALA A 202 -5.01 -5.28 -12.79
N TYR A 203 -5.78 -4.58 -13.63
CA TYR A 203 -7.00 -5.09 -14.23
C TYR A 203 -6.75 -6.35 -15.07
N ILE A 204 -5.75 -6.34 -15.96
CA ILE A 204 -5.38 -7.49 -16.81
C ILE A 204 -4.99 -8.71 -15.96
N TYR A 205 -4.29 -8.51 -14.85
CA TYR A 205 -3.86 -9.58 -13.94
C TYR A 205 -4.89 -9.90 -12.83
N ASN A 206 -6.10 -9.32 -12.88
CA ASN A 206 -7.14 -9.48 -11.86
C ASN A 206 -6.64 -9.18 -10.44
N LYS A 207 -5.88 -8.10 -10.29
CA LYS A 207 -5.35 -7.66 -8.99
C LYS A 207 -6.06 -6.39 -8.53
N PRO A 208 -6.62 -6.35 -7.32
CA PRO A 208 -7.10 -5.11 -6.72
C PRO A 208 -5.94 -4.15 -6.44
N VAL A 209 -6.30 -2.86 -6.41
CA VAL A 209 -5.38 -1.76 -6.09
C VAL A 209 -5.84 -1.07 -4.82
N ALA A 210 -4.91 -0.82 -3.90
CA ALA A 210 -5.07 0.04 -2.73
C ALA A 210 -3.93 1.07 -2.75
N ILE A 211 -4.18 2.23 -3.35
CA ILE A 211 -3.14 3.24 -3.60
C ILE A 211 -2.51 3.70 -2.28
N HIS A 212 -1.18 3.64 -2.21
CA HIS A 212 -0.42 4.25 -1.13
C HIS A 212 -0.54 5.77 -1.21
N SER A 213 -0.73 6.42 -0.06
CA SER A 213 -0.82 7.86 0.02
C SER A 213 -0.09 8.36 1.25
N TRP A 214 0.92 9.18 1.05
CA TRP A 214 1.65 9.82 2.12
C TRP A 214 2.09 11.24 1.73
N GLY A 215 2.10 12.13 2.72
CA GLY A 215 2.74 13.44 2.66
C GLY A 215 1.88 14.59 2.18
N SER A 216 0.85 14.40 1.34
CA SER A 216 0.00 15.53 0.91
C SER A 216 -1.42 15.12 0.50
N ALA A 217 -2.34 16.09 0.49
CA ALA A 217 -3.69 15.91 0.01
C ALA A 217 -3.75 15.52 -1.49
N ILE A 218 -2.73 15.85 -2.28
CA ILE A 218 -2.65 15.50 -3.71
C ILE A 218 -2.67 13.99 -3.92
N SER A 219 -2.09 13.23 -3.01
CA SER A 219 -2.09 11.76 -3.09
C SER A 219 -3.46 11.14 -2.81
N ILE A 220 -4.41 11.89 -2.24
CA ILE A 220 -5.74 11.42 -1.86
C ILE A 220 -6.80 11.85 -2.88
N MET A 221 -6.56 12.96 -3.58
CA MET A 221 -7.46 13.52 -4.60
C MET A 221 -7.33 12.80 -5.94
#